data_a73cd544715cc71ecbecf08e12001a74
#
_entry.id   a73cd544715cc71ecbecf08e12001a74
#
_cell.length_a   1.000
_cell.length_b   1.000
_cell.length_c   1.000
_cell.angle_alpha   90.00
_cell.angle_beta   90.00
_cell.angle_gamma   90.00
#
_symmetry.space_group_name_H-M   'P 1'
#
loop_
_entity.id
_entity.type
_entity.pdbx_description
1 polymer ?
#
loop_
_entity_poly.entity_id
_entity_poly.type
_entity_poly.pdbx_seq_one_letter_code
_entity_poly.pdbx_strand_id
1 'polypeptide(L)'
;MRPTLTLRHYTHDLIAHSHDHAQLVFGLAGRLDFEVEGIGGEICPQGVMVLPFSTHHSCGSPRGSQCLVLDVPDEQWVMQSLGEHADASRRLLDQPARVKLDARQGQLVNWLASGALDDPLIAQQGAVLLLATLNGQPPAQASARRLPYGAFNAHIDQHAAYPLQVADLARLADISVARLHARFIAECGLTPMDYIRTRRLQMACGLLRDSLLPIGEIAARVGYGSQSAFAAAVLREFGSSPGALRRLDNGR
;
A
#
# COMPACT_ATOMS: atom_id res chain seq x y z
N MET A 1 -27.49 -3.56 -3.94
CA MET A 1 -26.37 -4.24 -4.61
C MET A 1 -25.82 -5.30 -3.65
N ARG A 2 -25.12 -6.36 -4.09
CA ARG A 2 -24.54 -7.35 -3.18
C ARG A 2 -23.06 -7.06 -2.98
N PRO A 3 -22.48 -7.33 -1.81
CA PRO A 3 -21.03 -7.22 -1.61
C PRO A 3 -20.32 -8.23 -2.49
N THR A 4 -19.13 -7.87 -2.93
CA THR A 4 -18.32 -8.76 -3.76
C THR A 4 -17.01 -9.07 -3.02
N LEU A 5 -16.74 -10.36 -2.84
CA LEU A 5 -15.44 -10.85 -2.33
C LEU A 5 -14.69 -11.46 -3.51
N THR A 6 -13.48 -10.95 -3.76
CA THR A 6 -12.63 -11.41 -4.87
C THR A 6 -11.19 -11.65 -4.41
N LEU A 7 -10.59 -12.69 -4.96
CA LEU A 7 -9.16 -12.91 -4.83
C LEU A 7 -8.45 -12.16 -5.97
N ARG A 8 -7.59 -11.21 -5.62
CA ARG A 8 -6.86 -10.41 -6.61
C ARG A 8 -5.36 -10.66 -6.49
N HIS A 9 -4.72 -10.76 -7.66
CA HIS A 9 -3.27 -10.84 -7.79
C HIS A 9 -2.78 -9.51 -8.35
N TYR A 10 -1.90 -8.85 -7.62
CA TYR A 10 -1.29 -7.60 -8.05
C TYR A 10 0.12 -7.90 -8.57
N THR A 11 0.43 -7.32 -9.72
CA THR A 11 1.73 -7.39 -10.38
C THR A 11 2.35 -5.98 -10.42
N HIS A 12 3.39 -5.78 -11.21
CA HIS A 12 4.26 -4.62 -11.20
C HIS A 12 3.61 -3.25 -11.38
N ASP A 13 2.41 -3.16 -11.94
CA ASP A 13 1.83 -1.90 -12.36
C ASP A 13 1.14 -1.17 -11.20
N LEU A 14 1.55 0.08 -10.96
CA LEU A 14 0.81 1.02 -10.13
C LEU A 14 -0.42 1.47 -10.94
N ILE A 15 -1.59 0.96 -10.55
CA ILE A 15 -2.86 1.35 -11.16
C ILE A 15 -3.52 2.38 -10.26
N ALA A 16 -3.65 3.61 -10.78
CA ALA A 16 -4.38 4.68 -10.11
C ALA A 16 -5.83 4.69 -10.59
N HIS A 17 -6.77 4.63 -9.64
CA HIS A 17 -8.21 4.64 -9.93
C HIS A 17 -9.03 5.11 -8.73
N SER A 18 -10.31 5.30 -8.94
CA SER A 18 -11.32 5.47 -7.89
C SER A 18 -12.54 4.62 -8.22
N HIS A 19 -13.31 4.28 -7.22
CA HIS A 19 -14.56 3.54 -7.38
C HIS A 19 -15.66 4.12 -6.48
N ASP A 20 -16.91 3.91 -6.87
CA ASP A 20 -18.11 4.43 -6.20
C ASP A 20 -18.59 3.59 -5.01
N HIS A 21 -17.71 2.73 -4.48
CA HIS A 21 -17.97 1.87 -3.33
C HIS A 21 -16.79 1.86 -2.38
N ALA A 22 -17.01 1.55 -1.13
CA ALA A 22 -15.93 1.35 -0.17
C ALA A 22 -15.28 -0.02 -0.40
N GLN A 23 -13.96 -0.10 -0.21
CA GLN A 23 -13.20 -1.32 -0.44
C GLN A 23 -12.31 -1.64 0.74
N LEU A 24 -12.26 -2.93 1.10
CA LEU A 24 -11.28 -3.45 2.07
C LEU A 24 -10.35 -4.43 1.36
N VAL A 25 -9.04 -4.18 1.49
CA VAL A 25 -8.00 -4.99 0.87
C VAL A 25 -7.22 -5.72 1.95
N PHE A 26 -7.41 -7.03 2.05
CA PHE A 26 -6.76 -7.91 3.03
C PHE A 26 -5.53 -8.56 2.42
N GLY A 27 -4.36 -8.36 3.01
CA GLY A 27 -3.10 -8.99 2.56
C GLY A 27 -3.07 -10.48 2.89
N LEU A 28 -2.80 -11.32 1.88
CA LEU A 28 -2.65 -12.78 2.01
C LEU A 28 -1.21 -13.21 1.83
N ALA A 29 -0.56 -12.75 0.75
CA ALA A 29 0.82 -13.07 0.43
C ALA A 29 1.50 -11.90 -0.27
N GLY A 30 2.83 -11.78 -0.10
CA GLY A 30 3.59 -10.69 -0.68
C GLY A 30 3.35 -9.35 0.01
N ARG A 31 3.66 -8.26 -0.70
CA ARG A 31 3.51 -6.89 -0.24
C ARG A 31 2.83 -6.06 -1.33
N LEU A 32 1.74 -5.41 -0.99
CA LEU A 32 1.06 -4.45 -1.84
C LEU A 32 1.39 -3.04 -1.39
N ASP A 33 2.04 -2.28 -2.24
CA ASP A 33 2.26 -0.86 -2.06
C ASP A 33 1.00 -0.10 -2.51
N PHE A 34 0.58 0.90 -1.75
CA PHE A 34 -0.56 1.73 -2.09
C PHE A 34 -0.33 3.19 -1.70
N GLU A 35 -1.03 4.08 -2.39
CA GLU A 35 -1.12 5.49 -2.06
C GLU A 35 -2.59 5.92 -2.07
N VAL A 36 -3.03 6.57 -1.01
CA VAL A 36 -4.39 7.06 -0.84
C VAL A 36 -4.29 8.53 -0.46
N GLU A 37 -4.85 9.43 -1.29
CA GLU A 37 -4.83 10.89 -1.05
C GLU A 37 -3.42 11.43 -0.75
N GLY A 38 -2.40 10.94 -1.44
CA GLY A 38 -1.01 11.32 -1.25
C GLY A 38 -0.32 10.67 -0.02
N ILE A 39 -1.00 9.78 0.70
CA ILE A 39 -0.44 9.03 1.82
C ILE A 39 -0.08 7.62 1.34
N GLY A 40 1.21 7.38 1.15
CA GLY A 40 1.73 6.07 0.78
C GLY A 40 1.74 5.09 1.97
N GLY A 41 1.65 3.80 1.66
CA GLY A 41 1.71 2.74 2.65
C GLY A 41 1.86 1.37 2.00
N GLU A 42 1.91 0.34 2.84
CA GLU A 42 1.97 -1.05 2.38
C GLU A 42 1.00 -1.94 3.15
N ILE A 43 0.50 -2.96 2.47
CA ILE A 43 -0.27 -4.04 3.06
C ILE A 43 0.58 -5.31 2.98
N CYS A 44 0.83 -5.91 4.14
CA CYS A 44 1.46 -7.20 4.30
C CYS A 44 0.42 -8.23 4.77
N PRO A 45 0.74 -9.53 4.80
CA PRO A 45 -0.12 -10.53 5.44
C PRO A 45 -0.55 -10.11 6.86
N GLN A 46 -1.80 -10.38 7.20
CA GLN A 46 -2.47 -9.94 8.44
C GLN A 46 -2.71 -8.41 8.54
N GLY A 47 -2.61 -7.68 7.44
CA GLY A 47 -3.02 -6.29 7.34
C GLY A 47 -4.26 -6.14 6.48
N VAL A 48 -5.07 -5.14 6.76
CA VAL A 48 -6.16 -4.70 5.88
C VAL A 48 -6.09 -3.19 5.69
N MET A 49 -6.34 -2.77 4.44
CA MET A 49 -6.54 -1.38 4.08
C MET A 49 -8.01 -1.13 3.85
N VAL A 50 -8.52 -0.09 4.46
CA VAL A 50 -9.88 0.42 4.23
C VAL A 50 -9.79 1.63 3.31
N LEU A 51 -10.51 1.57 2.21
CA LEU A 51 -10.62 2.61 1.20
C LEU A 51 -12.08 3.10 1.18
N PRO A 52 -12.35 4.35 1.59
CA PRO A 52 -13.70 4.91 1.56
C PRO A 52 -14.26 5.05 0.16
N PHE A 53 -15.57 5.34 0.09
CA PHE A 53 -16.26 5.68 -1.14
C PHE A 53 -15.57 6.82 -1.90
N SER A 54 -15.48 6.70 -3.22
CA SER A 54 -14.93 7.72 -4.14
C SER A 54 -13.51 8.19 -3.83
N THR A 55 -12.76 7.46 -3.00
CA THR A 55 -11.38 7.81 -2.66
C THR A 55 -10.44 7.46 -3.80
N HIS A 56 -9.67 8.43 -4.27
CA HIS A 56 -8.64 8.21 -5.28
C HIS A 56 -7.44 7.52 -4.66
N HIS A 57 -7.04 6.39 -5.22
CA HIS A 57 -5.89 5.64 -4.73
C HIS A 57 -5.13 4.95 -5.86
N SER A 58 -3.88 4.62 -5.59
CA SER A 58 -3.07 3.79 -6.46
C SER A 58 -2.52 2.60 -5.69
N CYS A 59 -2.40 1.46 -6.35
CA CYS A 59 -1.82 0.27 -5.77
C CYS A 59 -0.99 -0.50 -6.78
N GLY A 60 0.07 -1.16 -6.32
CA GLY A 60 0.93 -1.99 -7.14
C GLY A 60 1.81 -2.89 -6.29
N SER A 61 2.37 -3.93 -6.89
CA SER A 61 3.21 -4.89 -6.19
C SER A 61 4.41 -5.29 -7.04
N PRO A 62 5.58 -4.64 -6.87
CA PRO A 62 6.76 -4.96 -7.68
C PRO A 62 7.25 -6.41 -7.59
N ARG A 63 6.92 -7.10 -6.52
CA ARG A 63 7.30 -8.52 -6.29
C ARG A 63 6.11 -9.48 -6.39
N GLY A 64 4.95 -8.96 -6.75
CA GLY A 64 3.70 -9.69 -6.71
C GLY A 64 3.11 -9.79 -5.30
N SER A 65 1.80 -9.66 -5.21
CA SER A 65 1.05 -9.90 -3.99
C SER A 65 -0.31 -10.51 -4.29
N GLN A 66 -0.85 -11.17 -3.28
CA GLN A 66 -2.19 -11.74 -3.32
C GLN A 66 -3.01 -11.13 -2.20
N CYS A 67 -4.20 -10.66 -2.51
CA CYS A 67 -5.09 -10.03 -1.56
C CYS A 67 -6.52 -10.58 -1.73
N LEU A 68 -7.23 -10.71 -0.62
CA LEU A 68 -8.69 -10.83 -0.63
C LEU A 68 -9.26 -9.42 -0.62
N VAL A 69 -10.16 -9.11 -1.54
CA VAL A 69 -10.74 -7.78 -1.69
C VAL A 69 -12.25 -7.88 -1.48
N LEU A 70 -12.75 -7.06 -0.56
CA LEU A 70 -14.17 -6.88 -0.28
C LEU A 70 -14.61 -5.52 -0.83
N ASP A 71 -15.48 -5.54 -1.82
CA ASP A 71 -16.19 -4.36 -2.30
C ASP A 71 -17.53 -4.23 -1.55
N VAL A 72 -17.69 -3.14 -0.81
CA VAL A 72 -18.91 -2.85 -0.01
C VAL A 72 -19.82 -1.95 -0.82
N PRO A 73 -21.03 -2.41 -1.21
CA PRO A 73 -21.81 -1.76 -2.27
C PRO A 73 -22.32 -0.37 -1.91
N ASP A 74 -22.90 -0.20 -0.73
CA ASP A 74 -23.47 1.08 -0.28
C ASP A 74 -23.75 1.07 1.23
N GLU A 75 -24.06 2.24 1.76
CA GLU A 75 -24.38 2.41 3.19
C GLU A 75 -25.67 1.67 3.58
N GLN A 76 -26.64 1.58 2.68
CA GLN A 76 -27.91 0.87 2.94
C GLN A 76 -27.67 -0.62 3.18
N TRP A 77 -26.78 -1.23 2.41
CA TRP A 77 -26.39 -2.63 2.63
C TRP A 77 -25.72 -2.80 4.00
N VAL A 78 -24.83 -1.89 4.40
CA VAL A 78 -24.18 -1.91 5.72
C VAL A 78 -25.22 -1.89 6.83
N MET A 79 -26.20 -0.96 6.74
CA MET A 79 -27.25 -0.81 7.76
C MET A 79 -28.17 -2.03 7.83
N GLN A 80 -28.50 -2.64 6.70
CA GLN A 80 -29.43 -3.79 6.65
C GLN A 80 -28.77 -5.12 7.04
N SER A 81 -27.45 -5.27 6.78
CA SER A 81 -26.78 -6.57 6.90
C SER A 81 -26.02 -6.74 8.21
N LEU A 82 -25.61 -5.66 8.87
CA LEU A 82 -24.70 -5.70 10.01
C LEU A 82 -25.37 -5.49 11.37
N GLY A 83 -26.66 -5.20 11.42
CA GLY A 83 -27.40 -5.04 12.66
C GLY A 83 -26.71 -4.07 13.64
N GLU A 84 -26.45 -4.52 14.86
CA GLU A 84 -25.76 -3.72 15.88
C GLU A 84 -24.31 -3.30 15.51
N HIS A 85 -23.69 -3.97 14.56
CA HIS A 85 -22.36 -3.62 14.03
C HIS A 85 -22.39 -2.53 12.96
N ALA A 86 -23.56 -2.11 12.47
CA ALA A 86 -23.69 -1.22 11.32
C ALA A 86 -23.04 0.15 11.53
N ASP A 87 -23.30 0.80 12.67
CA ASP A 87 -22.74 2.13 12.99
C ASP A 87 -21.22 2.10 13.13
N ALA A 88 -20.68 1.04 13.72
CA ALA A 88 -19.24 0.89 13.86
C ALA A 88 -18.56 0.62 12.51
N SER A 89 -19.19 -0.21 11.66
CA SER A 89 -18.71 -0.48 10.31
C SER A 89 -18.76 0.77 9.43
N ARG A 90 -19.82 1.56 9.51
CA ARG A 90 -19.92 2.83 8.81
C ARG A 90 -18.75 3.75 9.17
N ARG A 91 -18.51 3.98 10.47
CA ARG A 91 -17.37 4.79 10.91
C ARG A 91 -16.01 4.26 10.45
N LEU A 92 -15.86 2.93 10.37
CA LEU A 92 -14.65 2.31 9.82
C LEU A 92 -14.48 2.65 8.34
N LEU A 93 -15.57 2.66 7.57
CA LEU A 93 -15.58 2.88 6.12
C LEU A 93 -15.52 4.36 5.73
N ASP A 94 -15.70 5.30 6.67
CA ASP A 94 -15.72 6.75 6.40
C ASP A 94 -14.33 7.35 6.16
N GLN A 95 -13.26 6.70 6.58
CA GLN A 95 -11.91 7.23 6.47
C GLN A 95 -10.89 6.16 6.07
N PRO A 96 -9.85 6.50 5.27
CA PRO A 96 -8.76 5.58 4.98
C PRO A 96 -8.13 5.08 6.28
N ALA A 97 -8.06 3.77 6.45
CA ALA A 97 -7.51 3.17 7.66
C ALA A 97 -6.69 1.92 7.34
N ARG A 98 -5.60 1.74 8.07
CA ARG A 98 -4.89 0.45 8.14
C ARG A 98 -5.26 -0.22 9.45
N VAL A 99 -5.69 -1.46 9.35
CA VAL A 99 -6.03 -2.28 10.52
C VAL A 99 -5.15 -3.52 10.51
N LYS A 100 -4.59 -3.87 11.66
CA LYS A 100 -3.86 -5.12 11.83
C LYS A 100 -4.88 -6.18 12.26
N LEU A 101 -4.91 -7.29 11.56
CA LEU A 101 -5.77 -8.41 11.89
C LEU A 101 -5.21 -9.19 13.09
N ASP A 102 -6.08 -9.62 13.97
CA ASP A 102 -5.74 -10.62 14.97
C ASP A 102 -5.67 -12.03 14.34
N ALA A 103 -5.27 -13.03 15.13
CA ALA A 103 -5.10 -14.41 14.65
C ALA A 103 -6.42 -15.01 14.13
N ARG A 104 -7.55 -14.69 14.75
CA ARG A 104 -8.87 -15.23 14.36
C ARG A 104 -9.36 -14.60 13.08
N GLN A 105 -9.20 -13.28 12.95
CA GLN A 105 -9.51 -12.53 11.74
C GLN A 105 -8.65 -13.01 10.56
N GLY A 106 -7.34 -13.21 10.78
CA GLY A 106 -6.44 -13.77 9.78
C GLY A 106 -6.85 -15.19 9.34
N GLN A 107 -7.30 -16.04 10.26
CA GLN A 107 -7.84 -17.37 9.93
C GLN A 107 -9.11 -17.27 9.06
N LEU A 108 -10.03 -16.36 9.40
CA LEU A 108 -11.24 -16.14 8.61
C LEU A 108 -10.92 -15.68 7.19
N VAL A 109 -10.01 -14.69 7.06
CA VAL A 109 -9.55 -14.19 5.76
C VAL A 109 -8.94 -15.30 4.91
N ASN A 110 -8.04 -16.11 5.49
CA ASN A 110 -7.40 -17.23 4.79
C ASN A 110 -8.40 -18.32 4.41
N TRP A 111 -9.36 -18.63 5.28
CA TRP A 111 -10.41 -19.61 4.98
C TRP A 111 -11.29 -19.15 3.81
N LEU A 112 -11.75 -17.91 3.81
CA LEU A 112 -12.52 -17.35 2.70
C LEU A 112 -11.71 -17.35 1.38
N ALA A 113 -10.43 -17.02 1.43
CA ALA A 113 -9.57 -16.99 0.25
C ALA A 113 -9.24 -18.38 -0.31
N SER A 114 -9.40 -19.46 0.46
CA SER A 114 -9.01 -20.82 0.08
C SER A 114 -10.03 -21.61 -0.75
N GLY A 115 -11.08 -20.96 -1.28
CA GLY A 115 -12.03 -21.61 -2.18
C GLY A 115 -13.53 -21.42 -1.83
N ALA A 116 -13.81 -20.71 -0.73
CA ALA A 116 -15.19 -20.47 -0.32
C ALA A 116 -15.91 -19.38 -1.15
N LEU A 117 -15.20 -18.67 -2.02
CA LEU A 117 -15.72 -17.51 -2.77
C LEU A 117 -16.64 -17.90 -3.96
N ASP A 118 -16.55 -19.16 -4.40
CA ASP A 118 -17.39 -19.65 -5.52
C ASP A 118 -18.86 -19.81 -5.13
N ASP A 119 -19.14 -19.88 -3.82
CA ASP A 119 -20.51 -19.89 -3.30
C ASP A 119 -20.96 -18.47 -2.94
N PRO A 120 -21.98 -17.92 -3.65
CA PRO A 120 -22.45 -16.56 -3.41
C PRO A 120 -22.97 -16.32 -2.00
N LEU A 121 -23.53 -17.34 -1.34
CA LEU A 121 -24.02 -17.23 0.04
C LEU A 121 -22.84 -17.12 1.00
N ILE A 122 -21.81 -17.94 0.83
CA ILE A 122 -20.60 -17.90 1.66
C ILE A 122 -19.86 -16.56 1.46
N ALA A 123 -19.74 -16.09 0.22
CA ALA A 123 -19.13 -14.79 -0.08
C ALA A 123 -19.90 -13.64 0.60
N GLN A 124 -21.24 -13.65 0.54
CA GLN A 124 -22.09 -12.63 1.16
C GLN A 124 -21.98 -12.66 2.69
N GLN A 125 -22.10 -13.83 3.30
CA GLN A 125 -21.99 -13.97 4.77
C GLN A 125 -20.55 -13.73 5.25
N GLY A 126 -19.57 -14.13 4.47
CA GLY A 126 -18.17 -13.83 4.71
C GLY A 126 -17.87 -12.34 4.77
N ALA A 127 -18.47 -11.55 3.87
CA ALA A 127 -18.38 -10.08 3.88
C ALA A 127 -18.93 -9.48 5.19
N VAL A 128 -20.10 -9.97 5.63
CA VAL A 128 -20.73 -9.55 6.90
C VAL A 128 -19.82 -9.89 8.09
N LEU A 129 -19.30 -11.12 8.15
CA LEU A 129 -18.41 -11.57 9.23
C LEU A 129 -17.10 -10.78 9.26
N LEU A 130 -16.49 -10.54 8.11
CA LEU A 130 -15.27 -9.72 8.03
C LEU A 130 -15.49 -8.32 8.60
N LEU A 131 -16.54 -7.62 8.18
CA LEU A 131 -16.85 -6.29 8.69
C LEU A 131 -17.19 -6.31 10.17
N ALA A 132 -18.04 -7.25 10.62
CA ALA A 132 -18.41 -7.35 12.02
C ALA A 132 -17.22 -7.60 12.93
N THR A 133 -16.26 -8.45 12.51
CA THR A 133 -15.07 -8.75 13.31
C THR A 133 -14.08 -7.59 13.40
N LEU A 134 -14.07 -6.68 12.43
CA LEU A 134 -13.21 -5.49 12.46
C LEU A 134 -13.70 -4.42 13.45
N ASN A 135 -14.97 -4.43 13.84
CA ASN A 135 -15.57 -3.44 14.72
C ASN A 135 -15.15 -3.54 16.19
N GLY A 136 -14.61 -4.68 16.62
CA GLY A 136 -14.17 -4.91 18.00
C GLY A 136 -12.74 -4.43 18.29
N GLN A 137 -12.02 -3.97 17.28
CA GLN A 137 -10.70 -3.40 17.49
C GLN A 137 -10.80 -1.87 17.59
N PRO A 138 -10.23 -1.24 18.64
CA PRO A 138 -9.97 0.17 18.56
C PRO A 138 -9.12 0.35 17.29
N PRO A 139 -9.43 1.33 16.41
CA PRO A 139 -8.58 1.67 15.28
C PRO A 139 -7.17 1.77 15.85
N ALA A 140 -6.22 1.03 15.26
CA ALA A 140 -4.85 0.93 15.76
C ALA A 140 -4.38 2.34 16.05
N GLN A 141 -4.47 2.70 17.31
CA GLN A 141 -4.33 4.00 17.95
C GLN A 141 -4.21 5.17 16.96
N ALA A 142 -5.30 5.91 16.80
CA ALA A 142 -5.28 7.30 16.36
C ALA A 142 -4.62 8.17 17.48
N SER A 143 -3.46 7.77 17.95
CA SER A 143 -2.71 8.52 18.99
C SER A 143 -1.20 8.49 18.76
N ALA A 144 -0.80 8.69 17.53
CA ALA A 144 0.37 9.45 17.14
C ALA A 144 0.06 9.88 15.72
N ARG A 145 0.02 11.19 15.49
CA ARG A 145 -0.04 11.77 14.14
C ARG A 145 0.84 10.91 13.24
N ARG A 146 0.25 10.19 12.27
CA ARG A 146 1.02 9.33 11.34
C ARG A 146 2.16 10.13 10.77
N LEU A 147 3.25 9.45 10.43
CA LEU A 147 4.35 10.13 9.73
C LEU A 147 3.80 10.77 8.44
N PRO A 148 4.21 12.00 8.11
CA PRO A 148 3.71 12.73 6.94
C PRO A 148 4.34 12.18 5.64
N TYR A 149 3.97 10.96 5.24
CA TYR A 149 4.55 10.26 4.09
C TYR A 149 4.41 11.05 2.79
N GLY A 150 3.29 11.75 2.57
CA GLY A 150 3.12 12.63 1.42
C GLY A 150 4.17 13.75 1.36
N ALA A 151 4.45 14.40 2.50
CA ALA A 151 5.52 15.40 2.58
C ALA A 151 6.91 14.77 2.41
N PHE A 152 7.12 13.54 2.92
CA PHE A 152 8.37 12.80 2.71
C PHE A 152 8.59 12.47 1.24
N ASN A 153 7.56 11.94 0.56
CA ASN A 153 7.63 11.63 -0.86
C ASN A 153 7.92 12.89 -1.69
N ALA A 154 7.18 13.97 -1.48
CA ALA A 154 7.40 15.23 -2.18
C ALA A 154 8.84 15.76 -1.96
N HIS A 155 9.34 15.70 -0.74
CA HIS A 155 10.70 16.13 -0.42
C HIS A 155 11.76 15.23 -1.09
N ILE A 156 11.56 13.90 -1.05
CA ILE A 156 12.50 12.96 -1.68
C ILE A 156 12.49 13.17 -3.20
N ASP A 157 11.31 13.30 -3.82
CA ASP A 157 11.17 13.47 -5.26
C ASP A 157 11.86 14.78 -5.73
N GLN A 158 11.65 15.86 -4.99
CA GLN A 158 12.24 17.17 -5.30
C GLN A 158 13.78 17.17 -5.15
N HIS A 159 14.31 16.39 -4.22
CA HIS A 159 15.74 16.40 -3.87
C HIS A 159 16.44 15.07 -4.18
N ALA A 160 15.86 14.22 -5.05
CA ALA A 160 16.35 12.87 -5.31
C ALA A 160 17.81 12.83 -5.79
N ALA A 161 18.25 13.84 -6.57
CA ALA A 161 19.62 13.94 -7.08
C ALA A 161 20.66 14.30 -6.01
N TYR A 162 20.24 14.84 -4.86
CA TYR A 162 21.12 15.35 -3.82
C TYR A 162 21.25 14.41 -2.62
N PRO A 163 22.29 14.52 -1.80
CA PRO A 163 22.38 13.77 -0.54
C PRO A 163 21.20 14.12 0.38
N LEU A 164 20.34 13.16 0.63
CA LEU A 164 19.24 13.28 1.59
C LEU A 164 19.66 12.66 2.93
N GLN A 165 19.36 13.35 4.01
CA GLN A 165 19.62 12.90 5.37
C GLN A 165 18.32 12.54 6.09
N VAL A 166 18.40 11.57 6.98
CA VAL A 166 17.26 11.19 7.85
C VAL A 166 16.77 12.37 8.68
N ALA A 167 17.69 13.30 9.02
CA ALA A 167 17.37 14.54 9.72
C ALA A 167 16.41 15.46 8.96
N ASP A 168 16.42 15.40 7.62
CA ASP A 168 15.50 16.19 6.78
C ASP A 168 14.06 15.70 6.96
N LEU A 169 13.86 14.38 6.95
CA LEU A 169 12.56 13.78 7.21
C LEU A 169 12.12 13.97 8.67
N ALA A 170 13.04 13.91 9.62
CA ALA A 170 12.74 14.16 11.02
C ALA A 170 12.21 15.58 11.25
N ARG A 171 12.80 16.56 10.57
CA ARG A 171 12.36 17.97 10.57
C ARG A 171 10.96 18.14 9.97
N LEU A 172 10.67 17.48 8.85
CA LEU A 172 9.33 17.50 8.23
C LEU A 172 8.25 16.89 9.13
N ALA A 173 8.61 15.92 9.96
CA ALA A 173 7.69 15.28 10.90
C ALA A 173 7.64 15.96 12.27
N ASP A 174 8.48 16.99 12.51
CA ASP A 174 8.63 17.68 13.80
C ASP A 174 8.92 16.72 14.96
N ILE A 175 9.84 15.78 14.75
CA ILE A 175 10.29 14.80 15.75
C ILE A 175 11.80 14.58 15.68
N SER A 176 12.37 14.00 16.74
CA SER A 176 13.79 13.61 16.74
C SER A 176 14.07 12.47 15.76
N VAL A 177 15.32 12.38 15.27
CA VAL A 177 15.77 11.29 14.38
C VAL A 177 15.54 9.92 15.02
N ALA A 178 15.81 9.75 16.30
CA ALA A 178 15.58 8.49 17.02
C ALA A 178 14.10 8.10 17.02
N ARG A 179 13.21 9.07 17.26
CA ARG A 179 11.76 8.85 17.24
C ARG A 179 11.26 8.55 15.82
N LEU A 180 11.84 9.21 14.81
CA LEU A 180 11.53 8.91 13.41
C LEU A 180 11.89 7.46 13.07
N HIS A 181 13.09 6.98 13.42
CA HIS A 181 13.49 5.59 13.21
C HIS A 181 12.52 4.60 13.86
N ALA A 182 12.20 4.81 15.15
CA ALA A 182 11.28 3.94 15.86
C ALA A 182 9.90 3.89 15.19
N ARG A 183 9.40 5.06 14.73
CA ARG A 183 8.11 5.14 14.04
C ARG A 183 8.12 4.52 12.65
N PHE A 184 9.17 4.71 11.86
CA PHE A 184 9.29 4.04 10.56
C PHE A 184 9.27 2.52 10.70
N ILE A 185 10.04 1.97 11.65
CA ILE A 185 10.01 0.53 11.92
C ILE A 185 8.59 0.09 12.36
N ALA A 186 7.94 0.84 13.24
CA ALA A 186 6.60 0.50 13.74
C ALA A 186 5.50 0.63 12.68
N GLU A 187 5.58 1.66 11.80
CA GLU A 187 4.53 1.97 10.82
C GLU A 187 4.70 1.21 9.49
N CYS A 188 5.95 0.98 9.02
CA CYS A 188 6.19 0.34 7.73
C CYS A 188 7.30 -0.72 7.70
N GLY A 189 7.91 -1.06 8.84
CA GLY A 189 8.94 -2.09 8.91
C GLY A 189 10.28 -1.73 8.26
N LEU A 190 10.45 -0.49 7.78
CA LEU A 190 11.63 0.00 7.09
C LEU A 190 12.39 0.99 7.96
N THR A 191 13.70 1.13 7.72
CA THR A 191 14.42 2.30 8.21
C THR A 191 14.09 3.52 7.33
N PRO A 192 14.19 4.77 7.87
CA PRO A 192 14.02 5.97 7.05
C PRO A 192 14.93 6.01 5.82
N MET A 193 16.14 5.47 5.95
CA MET A 193 17.12 5.45 4.85
C MET A 193 16.75 4.42 3.77
N ASP A 194 16.18 3.27 4.17
CA ASP A 194 15.67 2.28 3.21
C ASP A 194 14.44 2.83 2.49
N TYR A 195 13.57 3.57 3.19
CA TYR A 195 12.43 4.26 2.59
C TYR A 195 12.86 5.26 1.51
N ILE A 196 13.85 6.12 1.80
CA ILE A 196 14.44 7.05 0.81
C ILE A 196 14.98 6.27 -0.39
N ARG A 197 15.71 5.18 -0.15
CA ARG A 197 16.27 4.34 -1.22
C ARG A 197 15.19 3.73 -2.10
N THR A 198 14.19 3.13 -1.49
CA THR A 198 13.06 2.52 -2.23
C THR A 198 12.33 3.57 -3.06
N ARG A 199 12.04 4.77 -2.51
CA ARG A 199 11.38 5.85 -3.27
C ARG A 199 12.20 6.30 -4.47
N ARG A 200 13.51 6.49 -4.32
CA ARG A 200 14.43 6.82 -5.43
C ARG A 200 14.42 5.74 -6.52
N LEU A 201 14.40 4.47 -6.16
CA LEU A 201 14.34 3.38 -7.12
C LEU A 201 12.98 3.30 -7.84
N GLN A 202 11.89 3.62 -7.17
CA GLN A 202 10.57 3.75 -7.79
C GLN A 202 10.55 4.87 -8.84
N MET A 203 11.10 6.06 -8.51
CA MET A 203 11.27 7.15 -9.48
C MET A 203 12.12 6.72 -10.68
N ALA A 204 13.21 6.00 -10.43
CA ALA A 204 14.07 5.48 -11.50
C ALA A 204 13.32 4.52 -12.44
N CYS A 205 12.45 3.66 -11.90
CA CYS A 205 11.62 2.77 -12.71
C CYS A 205 10.68 3.56 -13.63
N GLY A 206 10.05 4.62 -13.14
CA GLY A 206 9.28 5.54 -13.99
C GLY A 206 10.13 6.14 -15.10
N LEU A 207 11.30 6.70 -14.78
CA LEU A 207 12.21 7.26 -15.78
C LEU A 207 12.72 6.24 -16.80
N LEU A 208 12.96 4.99 -16.38
CA LEU A 208 13.38 3.91 -17.29
C LEU A 208 12.28 3.55 -18.29
N ARG A 209 11.02 3.60 -17.88
CA ARG A 209 9.85 3.31 -18.72
C ARG A 209 9.50 4.49 -19.64
N ASP A 210 9.41 5.68 -19.06
CA ASP A 210 8.76 6.82 -19.68
C ASP A 210 9.74 7.75 -20.41
N SER A 211 11.05 7.41 -20.42
CA SER A 211 12.06 8.26 -21.06
C SER A 211 13.13 7.46 -21.80
N LEU A 212 13.78 8.14 -22.78
CA LEU A 212 14.95 7.67 -23.50
C LEU A 212 16.26 8.10 -22.83
N LEU A 213 16.23 8.62 -21.63
CA LEU A 213 17.42 9.11 -20.93
C LEU A 213 18.46 8.01 -20.78
N PRO A 214 19.76 8.30 -20.94
CA PRO A 214 20.82 7.35 -20.64
C PRO A 214 20.72 6.82 -19.20
N ILE A 215 21.01 5.53 -19.00
CA ILE A 215 20.94 4.90 -17.66
C ILE A 215 21.80 5.64 -16.63
N GLY A 216 22.97 6.13 -17.05
CA GLY A 216 23.84 6.92 -16.19
C GLY A 216 23.23 8.25 -15.76
N GLU A 217 22.46 8.91 -16.64
CA GLU A 217 21.73 10.14 -16.31
C GLU A 217 20.57 9.88 -15.36
N ILE A 218 19.82 8.77 -15.55
CA ILE A 218 18.79 8.35 -14.60
C ILE A 218 19.41 8.09 -13.23
N ALA A 219 20.55 7.37 -13.17
CA ALA A 219 21.28 7.13 -11.93
C ALA A 219 21.60 8.44 -11.19
N ALA A 220 22.13 9.43 -11.90
CA ALA A 220 22.46 10.74 -11.33
C ALA A 220 21.20 11.48 -10.83
N ARG A 221 20.11 11.46 -11.59
CA ARG A 221 18.83 12.12 -11.23
C ARG A 221 18.19 11.55 -9.97
N VAL A 222 18.42 10.27 -9.70
CA VAL A 222 17.90 9.60 -8.49
C VAL A 222 18.97 9.44 -7.39
N GLY A 223 20.08 10.19 -7.49
CA GLY A 223 21.06 10.37 -6.43
C GLY A 223 22.05 9.23 -6.25
N TYR A 224 22.36 8.48 -7.32
CA TYR A 224 23.44 7.49 -7.34
C TYR A 224 24.71 8.08 -7.94
N GLY A 225 25.81 7.95 -7.23
CA GLY A 225 27.11 8.48 -7.65
C GLY A 225 27.76 7.73 -8.83
N SER A 226 27.25 6.55 -9.20
CA SER A 226 27.69 5.81 -10.36
C SER A 226 26.61 4.93 -10.95
N GLN A 227 26.70 4.68 -12.26
CA GLN A 227 25.80 3.78 -12.97
C GLN A 227 25.89 2.34 -12.45
N SER A 228 27.06 1.88 -12.04
CA SER A 228 27.27 0.53 -11.48
C SER A 228 26.59 0.37 -10.11
N ALA A 229 26.70 1.35 -9.22
CA ALA A 229 26.00 1.33 -7.93
C ALA A 229 24.47 1.36 -8.12
N PHE A 230 24.00 2.15 -9.07
CA PHE A 230 22.60 2.19 -9.45
C PHE A 230 22.12 0.84 -10.00
N ALA A 231 22.85 0.24 -10.96
CA ALA A 231 22.49 -1.04 -11.55
C ALA A 231 22.42 -2.16 -10.50
N ALA A 232 23.37 -2.19 -9.56
CA ALA A 232 23.34 -3.15 -8.46
C ALA A 232 22.15 -2.94 -7.52
N ALA A 233 21.78 -1.69 -7.24
CA ALA A 233 20.61 -1.38 -6.42
C ALA A 233 19.29 -1.77 -7.10
N VAL A 234 19.14 -1.48 -8.39
CA VAL A 234 17.97 -1.86 -9.21
C VAL A 234 17.87 -3.39 -9.28
N LEU A 235 18.97 -4.10 -9.56
CA LEU A 235 18.96 -5.56 -9.61
C LEU A 235 18.53 -6.18 -8.28
N ARG A 236 19.02 -5.66 -7.17
CA ARG A 236 18.67 -6.14 -5.82
C ARG A 236 17.20 -5.88 -5.49
N GLU A 237 16.66 -4.72 -5.85
CA GLU A 237 15.29 -4.32 -5.54
C GLU A 237 14.25 -4.99 -6.45
N PHE A 238 14.54 -5.08 -7.77
CA PHE A 238 13.57 -5.51 -8.78
C PHE A 238 13.91 -6.85 -9.44
N GLY A 239 15.02 -7.49 -9.09
CA GLY A 239 15.45 -8.76 -9.68
C GLY A 239 15.90 -8.66 -11.15
N SER A 240 15.97 -7.45 -11.72
CA SER A 240 16.28 -7.22 -13.12
C SER A 240 17.22 -6.03 -13.30
N SER A 241 18.05 -6.04 -14.36
CA SER A 241 18.93 -4.90 -14.64
C SER A 241 18.13 -3.70 -15.19
N PRO A 242 18.63 -2.45 -15.04
CA PRO A 242 17.97 -1.27 -15.60
C PRO A 242 17.68 -1.37 -17.10
N GLY A 243 18.60 -1.96 -17.86
CA GLY A 243 18.41 -2.18 -19.30
C GLY A 243 17.36 -3.25 -19.61
N ALA A 244 17.21 -4.26 -18.76
CA ALA A 244 16.16 -5.27 -18.90
C ALA A 244 14.78 -4.67 -18.57
N LEU A 245 14.67 -3.90 -17.49
CA LEU A 245 13.42 -3.20 -17.13
C LEU A 245 12.95 -2.28 -18.27
N ARG A 246 13.87 -1.50 -18.88
CA ARG A 246 13.54 -0.64 -20.02
C ARG A 246 13.01 -1.42 -21.22
N ARG A 247 13.55 -2.63 -21.52
CA ARG A 247 13.12 -3.44 -22.68
C ARG A 247 11.79 -4.13 -22.48
N LEU A 248 11.47 -4.53 -21.26
CA LEU A 248 10.21 -5.21 -20.95
C LEU A 248 8.99 -4.34 -21.27
N ASP A 249 9.11 -3.02 -21.14
CA ASP A 249 8.01 -2.08 -21.38
C ASP A 249 8.01 -1.46 -22.80
N ASN A 250 9.17 -1.40 -23.49
CA ASN A 250 9.26 -0.89 -24.86
C ASN A 250 8.93 -1.96 -25.94
N GLY A 251 8.54 -3.15 -25.54
CA GLY A 251 8.17 -4.28 -26.42
C GLY A 251 6.66 -4.44 -26.65
N ARG A 252 5.88 -3.38 -26.42
CA ARG A 252 4.45 -3.30 -26.79
C ARG A 252 4.21 -2.33 -27.90
#